data_5b064a6c678d0853265561403111a830
#
_entry.id   5b064a6c678d0853265561403111a830
#
_cell.length_a   1.000
_cell.length_b   1.000
_cell.length_c   1.000
_cell.angle_alpha   90.00
_cell.angle_beta   90.00
_cell.angle_gamma   90.00
#
_symmetry.space_group_name_H-M   'P 1'
#
loop_
_entity.id
_entity.type
_entity.pdbx_description
1 polymer ?
#
loop_
_entity_poly.entity_id
_entity_poly.type
_entity_poly.pdbx_seq_one_letter_code
_entity_poly.pdbx_strand_id
1 'polypeptide(L)'
;MISSANAAAAALSKAQADTLDAYKGTVAQFQSVLNERRAQIDASRPLPNLPGQALYLARIAMMSAYKDLTDLLPAKVGRPNKFGIPPAYFDADNEPLLDEYVNLFAIMQAPPAEAQVSPTPFHDVVELSTAIARAKGLDAASAEIAGRIGLGIFFAETSGNQNIGNARSNKYKGSFQTGVSEDHNGQKKWAAMRKTIMEFDPALIARDDKEEARAGKSDHRFNHWTAVRDGLMNAHASLFAQIPAIAQTLPDPIDQMKFFELIQIIPAPTKSALGSGNFAGYVISDPTVMGYLRNNSIFTFGHADRARTSATFREVLDAMWLFNDKFERALAKFGAIKDERKG
;
A
#
# COMPACT_ATOMS: atom_id res chain seq x y z
N MET A 1 -18.61 26.80 -45.87
CA MET A 1 -17.33 26.09 -46.05
C MET A 1 -16.71 25.93 -44.66
N ILE A 2 -16.86 24.79 -44.06
CA ILE A 2 -16.27 24.43 -42.77
C ILE A 2 -14.96 23.77 -43.11
N SER A 3 -13.85 24.49 -42.81
CA SER A 3 -12.50 23.97 -42.98
C SER A 3 -12.28 22.83 -41.97
N SER A 4 -12.25 21.61 -42.44
CA SER A 4 -11.80 20.46 -41.68
C SER A 4 -10.28 20.56 -41.51
N ALA A 5 -9.86 21.15 -40.40
CA ALA A 5 -8.46 21.06 -39.98
C ALA A 5 -8.14 19.60 -39.59
N ASN A 6 -7.68 18.82 -40.56
CA ASN A 6 -6.96 17.60 -40.32
C ASN A 6 -5.67 17.95 -39.56
N ALA A 7 -5.72 17.93 -38.23
CA ALA A 7 -4.52 17.88 -37.43
C ALA A 7 -3.88 16.51 -37.67
N ALA A 8 -2.97 16.44 -38.64
CA ALA A 8 -2.09 15.28 -38.81
C ALA A 8 -1.42 15.02 -37.47
N ALA A 9 -1.69 13.86 -36.89
CA ALA A 9 -1.04 13.48 -35.63
C ALA A 9 0.47 13.52 -35.87
N ALA A 10 1.17 14.43 -35.20
CA ALA A 10 2.61 14.55 -35.33
C ALA A 10 3.25 13.18 -35.07
N ALA A 11 4.15 12.76 -35.98
CA ALA A 11 4.86 11.50 -35.83
C ALA A 11 5.61 11.50 -34.49
N LEU A 12 5.56 10.38 -33.79
CA LEU A 12 6.28 10.21 -32.52
C LEU A 12 7.79 10.33 -32.76
N SER A 13 8.50 10.99 -31.86
CA SER A 13 9.97 10.93 -31.86
C SER A 13 10.42 9.47 -31.62
N LYS A 14 11.66 9.14 -31.99
CA LYS A 14 12.21 7.81 -31.76
C LYS A 14 12.11 7.41 -30.27
N ALA A 15 12.44 8.29 -29.34
CA ALA A 15 12.35 8.04 -27.92
C ALA A 15 10.90 7.78 -27.46
N GLN A 16 9.93 8.50 -28.00
CA GLN A 16 8.51 8.29 -27.71
C GLN A 16 8.01 6.94 -28.24
N ALA A 17 8.43 6.58 -29.47
CA ALA A 17 8.09 5.30 -30.07
C ALA A 17 8.71 4.13 -29.30
N ASP A 18 10.00 4.19 -28.99
CA ASP A 18 10.71 3.15 -28.22
C ASP A 18 10.07 2.93 -26.85
N THR A 19 9.68 4.01 -26.16
CA THR A 19 9.02 3.93 -24.84
C THR A 19 7.60 3.36 -24.93
N LEU A 20 6.85 3.73 -25.97
CA LEU A 20 5.53 3.16 -26.22
C LEU A 20 5.62 1.67 -26.51
N ASP A 21 6.59 1.23 -27.30
CA ASP A 21 6.80 -0.18 -27.62
C ASP A 21 7.25 -0.97 -26.38
N ALA A 22 8.12 -0.40 -25.55
CA ALA A 22 8.47 -0.98 -24.25
C ALA A 22 7.25 -1.17 -23.35
N TYR A 23 6.36 -0.16 -23.27
CA TYR A 23 5.11 -0.25 -22.51
C TYR A 23 4.19 -1.35 -23.06
N LYS A 24 3.96 -1.41 -24.37
CA LYS A 24 3.17 -2.47 -25.02
C LYS A 24 3.76 -3.86 -24.75
N GLY A 25 5.07 -3.99 -24.76
CA GLY A 25 5.77 -5.23 -24.40
C GLY A 25 5.46 -5.68 -22.97
N THR A 26 5.44 -4.76 -22.01
CA THR A 26 5.08 -5.09 -20.62
C THR A 26 3.59 -5.43 -20.44
N VAL A 27 2.70 -4.81 -21.21
CA VAL A 27 1.27 -5.19 -21.26
C VAL A 27 1.12 -6.62 -21.79
N ALA A 28 1.79 -6.96 -22.87
CA ALA A 28 1.77 -8.31 -23.43
C ALA A 28 2.32 -9.36 -22.45
N GLN A 29 3.38 -9.02 -21.71
CA GLN A 29 3.92 -9.88 -20.65
C GLN A 29 2.91 -10.09 -19.52
N PHE A 30 2.23 -9.03 -19.08
CA PHE A 30 1.18 -9.11 -18.06
C PHE A 30 0.04 -10.04 -18.53
N GLN A 31 -0.41 -9.90 -19.76
CA GLN A 31 -1.42 -10.77 -20.38
C GLN A 31 -0.96 -12.22 -20.43
N SER A 32 0.30 -12.47 -20.80
CA SER A 32 0.88 -13.82 -20.82
C SER A 32 0.85 -14.49 -19.45
N VAL A 33 1.22 -13.74 -18.38
CA VAL A 33 1.18 -14.24 -17.01
C VAL A 33 -0.25 -14.53 -16.56
N LEU A 34 -1.22 -13.69 -16.92
CA LEU A 34 -2.64 -13.94 -16.64
C LEU A 34 -3.11 -15.23 -17.27
N ASN A 35 -2.83 -15.42 -18.57
CA ASN A 35 -3.24 -16.61 -19.31
C ASN A 35 -2.60 -17.89 -18.74
N GLU A 36 -1.33 -17.82 -18.36
CA GLU A 36 -0.64 -18.95 -17.71
C GLU A 36 -1.31 -19.33 -16.38
N ARG A 37 -1.62 -18.34 -15.55
CA ARG A 37 -2.26 -18.60 -14.25
C ARG A 37 -3.69 -19.12 -14.40
N ARG A 38 -4.45 -18.58 -15.34
CA ARG A 38 -5.78 -19.12 -15.70
C ARG A 38 -5.67 -20.60 -16.08
N ALA A 39 -4.79 -20.93 -17.01
CA ALA A 39 -4.59 -22.31 -17.44
C ALA A 39 -4.16 -23.24 -16.30
N GLN A 40 -3.38 -22.76 -15.31
CA GLN A 40 -3.03 -23.52 -14.11
C GLN A 40 -4.23 -23.79 -13.21
N ILE A 41 -5.08 -22.77 -12.98
CA ILE A 41 -6.29 -22.89 -12.17
C ILE A 41 -7.29 -23.83 -12.83
N ASP A 42 -7.56 -23.64 -14.13
CA ASP A 42 -8.51 -24.46 -14.89
C ASP A 42 -8.08 -25.93 -14.93
N ALA A 43 -6.77 -26.18 -15.00
CA ALA A 43 -6.23 -27.53 -14.98
C ALA A 43 -6.04 -28.10 -13.54
N SER A 44 -6.46 -27.38 -12.50
CA SER A 44 -6.25 -27.73 -11.08
C SER A 44 -4.80 -28.03 -10.74
N ARG A 45 -3.86 -27.35 -11.40
CA ARG A 45 -2.42 -27.51 -11.12
C ARG A 45 -2.03 -26.74 -9.87
N PRO A 46 -1.02 -27.21 -9.12
CA PRO A 46 -0.51 -26.47 -7.96
C PRO A 46 -0.05 -25.06 -8.37
N LEU A 47 -0.48 -24.06 -7.60
CA LEU A 47 0.01 -22.71 -7.72
C LEU A 47 1.39 -22.57 -7.03
N PRO A 48 2.22 -21.61 -7.43
CA PRO A 48 3.52 -21.36 -6.78
C PRO A 48 3.35 -20.93 -5.32
N ASN A 49 4.40 -21.10 -4.52
CA ASN A 49 4.42 -20.78 -3.08
C ASN A 49 4.05 -19.32 -2.73
N LEU A 50 4.21 -18.40 -3.66
CA LEU A 50 3.74 -17.02 -3.54
C LEU A 50 2.73 -16.76 -4.66
N PRO A 51 1.47 -17.16 -4.45
CA PRO A 51 0.42 -16.91 -5.43
C PRO A 51 0.35 -15.41 -5.72
N GLY A 52 0.23 -15.03 -6.98
CA GLY A 52 0.18 -13.62 -7.38
C GLY A 52 1.54 -12.94 -7.57
N GLN A 53 2.66 -13.53 -7.15
CA GLN A 53 3.99 -12.91 -7.32
C GLN A 53 4.28 -12.54 -8.78
N ALA A 54 4.05 -13.44 -9.71
CA ALA A 54 4.32 -13.19 -11.13
C ALA A 54 3.42 -12.08 -11.69
N LEU A 55 2.14 -12.06 -11.31
CA LEU A 55 1.19 -10.99 -11.66
C LEU A 55 1.61 -9.66 -11.06
N TYR A 56 2.01 -9.64 -9.80
CA TYR A 56 2.50 -8.43 -9.14
C TYR A 56 3.73 -7.87 -9.83
N LEU A 57 4.73 -8.71 -10.14
CA LEU A 57 5.96 -8.28 -10.82
C LEU A 57 5.68 -7.79 -12.24
N ALA A 58 4.81 -8.46 -12.98
CA ALA A 58 4.39 -8.02 -14.31
C ALA A 58 3.66 -6.66 -14.25
N ARG A 59 2.80 -6.45 -13.24
CA ARG A 59 2.17 -5.15 -12.98
C ARG A 59 3.19 -4.06 -12.67
N ILE A 60 4.18 -4.35 -11.81
CA ILE A 60 5.23 -3.38 -11.47
C ILE A 60 6.06 -3.02 -12.71
N ALA A 61 6.41 -3.99 -13.57
CA ALA A 61 7.11 -3.74 -14.82
C ALA A 61 6.29 -2.84 -15.75
N MET A 62 4.99 -3.12 -15.89
CA MET A 62 4.06 -2.31 -16.68
C MET A 62 3.95 -0.90 -16.13
N MET A 63 3.85 -0.71 -14.81
CA MET A 63 3.79 0.61 -14.17
C MET A 63 5.09 1.39 -14.33
N SER A 64 6.25 0.72 -14.30
CA SER A 64 7.55 1.35 -14.56
C SER A 64 7.64 1.87 -15.99
N ALA A 65 7.25 1.05 -16.96
CA ALA A 65 7.23 1.44 -18.38
C ALA A 65 6.19 2.55 -18.64
N TYR A 66 5.05 2.52 -17.95
CA TYR A 66 4.08 3.59 -17.99
C TYR A 66 4.63 4.91 -17.45
N LYS A 67 5.36 4.88 -16.34
CA LYS A 67 6.03 6.05 -15.80
C LYS A 67 6.98 6.67 -16.83
N ASP A 68 7.73 5.85 -17.54
CA ASP A 68 8.61 6.30 -18.62
C ASP A 68 7.82 6.93 -19.78
N LEU A 69 6.66 6.39 -20.08
CA LEU A 69 5.78 6.87 -21.13
C LEU A 69 5.10 8.20 -20.78
N THR A 70 4.64 8.39 -19.51
CA THR A 70 3.97 9.64 -19.07
C THR A 70 4.81 10.86 -19.28
N ASP A 71 6.13 10.71 -19.25
CA ASP A 71 7.07 11.80 -19.37
C ASP A 71 7.24 12.30 -20.79
N LEU A 72 7.24 11.36 -21.72
CA LEU A 72 7.44 11.64 -23.13
C LEU A 72 6.14 11.99 -23.86
N LEU A 73 4.99 11.58 -23.28
CA LEU A 73 3.66 11.76 -23.86
C LEU A 73 2.60 12.21 -22.82
N PRO A 74 2.85 13.24 -22.02
CA PRO A 74 1.97 13.58 -20.88
C PRO A 74 0.54 13.91 -21.29
N ALA A 75 0.30 14.47 -22.47
CA ALA A 75 -1.03 14.82 -22.95
C ALA A 75 -1.90 13.64 -23.37
N LYS A 76 -1.30 12.46 -23.57
CA LYS A 76 -2.00 11.24 -24.04
C LYS A 76 -2.18 10.20 -22.95
N VAL A 77 -1.60 10.44 -21.79
CA VAL A 77 -1.53 9.44 -20.73
C VAL A 77 -2.43 9.89 -19.58
N GLY A 78 -3.60 9.26 -19.47
CA GLY A 78 -4.50 9.46 -18.33
C GLY A 78 -3.95 8.82 -17.05
N ARG A 79 -4.63 9.04 -15.93
CA ARG A 79 -4.33 8.32 -14.69
C ARG A 79 -4.63 6.84 -14.87
N PRO A 80 -3.79 5.92 -14.33
CA PRO A 80 -4.13 4.51 -14.28
C PRO A 80 -5.43 4.31 -13.53
N ASN A 81 -6.12 3.22 -13.86
CA ASN A 81 -7.28 2.78 -13.13
C ASN A 81 -6.89 2.26 -11.72
N LYS A 82 -7.90 1.87 -10.93
CA LYS A 82 -7.72 1.31 -9.58
C LYS A 82 -6.77 0.10 -9.49
N PHE A 83 -6.44 -0.54 -10.62
CA PHE A 83 -5.49 -1.65 -10.68
C PHE A 83 -4.10 -1.21 -11.10
N GLY A 84 -3.88 0.09 -11.32
CA GLY A 84 -2.64 0.65 -11.78
C GLY A 84 -2.36 0.39 -13.25
N ILE A 85 -3.41 0.27 -14.07
CA ILE A 85 -3.31 0.04 -15.51
C ILE A 85 -3.73 1.31 -16.25
N PRO A 86 -2.87 1.87 -17.09
CA PRO A 86 -3.13 3.13 -17.77
C PRO A 86 -4.25 3.02 -18.80
N PRO A 87 -5.31 3.85 -18.73
CA PRO A 87 -6.46 3.74 -19.61
C PRO A 87 -6.15 4.10 -21.08
N ALA A 88 -5.15 4.96 -21.31
CA ALA A 88 -4.85 5.48 -22.65
C ALA A 88 -4.32 4.43 -23.65
N TYR A 89 -3.89 3.26 -23.16
CA TYR A 89 -3.29 2.18 -23.95
C TYR A 89 -3.97 0.83 -23.74
N PHE A 90 -5.04 0.80 -22.95
CA PHE A 90 -5.99 -0.30 -22.90
C PHE A 90 -7.11 0.03 -23.88
N ASP A 91 -7.19 -0.71 -24.94
CA ASP A 91 -8.36 -0.72 -25.83
C ASP A 91 -9.49 -1.54 -25.18
N ALA A 92 -10.67 -1.48 -25.77
CA ALA A 92 -11.85 -2.20 -25.30
C ALA A 92 -11.64 -3.73 -25.22
N ASP A 93 -10.71 -4.26 -26.00
CA ASP A 93 -10.40 -5.70 -26.02
C ASP A 93 -9.62 -6.14 -24.77
N ASN A 94 -8.95 -5.21 -24.08
CA ASN A 94 -8.18 -5.49 -22.86
C ASN A 94 -8.99 -5.22 -21.57
N GLU A 95 -10.18 -4.63 -21.64
CA GLU A 95 -11.01 -4.37 -20.46
C GLU A 95 -11.42 -5.67 -19.73
N PRO A 96 -11.78 -6.77 -20.41
CA PRO A 96 -12.01 -8.05 -19.76
C PRO A 96 -10.77 -8.61 -19.02
N LEU A 97 -9.58 -8.24 -19.47
CA LEU A 97 -8.33 -8.64 -18.83
C LEU A 97 -8.18 -8.04 -17.42
N LEU A 98 -8.72 -6.84 -17.21
CA LEU A 98 -8.70 -6.16 -15.92
C LEU A 98 -9.57 -6.85 -14.89
N ASP A 99 -10.79 -7.22 -15.27
CA ASP A 99 -11.71 -7.93 -14.38
C ASP A 99 -11.15 -9.30 -14.02
N GLU A 100 -10.54 -9.98 -14.99
CA GLU A 100 -9.91 -11.24 -14.77
C GLU A 100 -8.68 -11.11 -13.85
N TYR A 101 -7.85 -10.09 -14.04
CA TYR A 101 -6.74 -9.82 -13.14
C TYR A 101 -7.21 -9.68 -11.69
N VAL A 102 -8.31 -8.95 -11.46
CA VAL A 102 -8.88 -8.80 -10.11
C VAL A 102 -9.27 -10.14 -9.52
N ASN A 103 -10.00 -10.94 -10.30
CA ASN A 103 -10.49 -12.24 -9.86
C ASN A 103 -9.33 -13.21 -9.59
N LEU A 104 -8.40 -13.33 -10.52
CA LEU A 104 -7.22 -14.20 -10.37
C LEU A 104 -6.31 -13.71 -9.25
N PHE A 105 -6.07 -12.42 -9.13
CA PHE A 105 -5.23 -11.85 -8.08
C PHE A 105 -5.84 -12.09 -6.70
N ALA A 106 -7.15 -11.95 -6.55
CA ALA A 106 -7.85 -12.28 -5.31
C ALA A 106 -7.71 -13.77 -4.94
N ILE A 107 -7.91 -14.68 -5.91
CA ILE A 107 -7.75 -16.12 -5.70
C ILE A 107 -6.30 -16.46 -5.32
N MET A 108 -5.33 -15.87 -6.02
CA MET A 108 -3.90 -16.16 -5.86
C MET A 108 -3.28 -15.49 -4.64
N GLN A 109 -3.95 -14.54 -4.04
CA GLN A 109 -3.57 -13.92 -2.76
C GLN A 109 -4.27 -14.59 -1.57
N ALA A 110 -4.87 -15.75 -1.79
CA ALA A 110 -5.38 -16.55 -0.68
C ALA A 110 -4.24 -16.82 0.32
N PRO A 111 -4.53 -16.76 1.61
CA PRO A 111 -3.53 -17.06 2.63
C PRO A 111 -2.95 -18.47 2.43
N PRO A 112 -1.65 -18.69 2.72
CA PRO A 112 -1.07 -20.02 2.70
C PRO A 112 -1.76 -20.92 3.74
N ALA A 113 -1.61 -22.25 3.59
CA ALA A 113 -2.30 -23.23 4.44
C ALA A 113 -1.97 -23.06 5.94
N GLU A 114 -0.78 -22.56 6.26
CA GLU A 114 -0.33 -22.28 7.63
C GLU A 114 -0.95 -21.00 8.23
N ALA A 115 -1.57 -20.17 7.40
CA ALA A 115 -2.08 -18.89 7.84
C ALA A 115 -3.29 -19.05 8.75
N GLN A 116 -3.25 -18.37 9.87
CA GLN A 116 -4.35 -18.30 10.82
C GLN A 116 -5.14 -17.02 10.58
N VAL A 117 -6.11 -17.13 9.68
CA VAL A 117 -6.94 -16.01 9.25
C VAL A 117 -7.92 -15.58 10.35
N SER A 118 -8.24 -14.29 10.38
CA SER A 118 -9.29 -13.75 11.21
C SER A 118 -10.62 -13.69 10.43
N PRO A 119 -11.76 -13.96 11.07
CA PRO A 119 -13.07 -13.72 10.48
C PRO A 119 -13.40 -12.22 10.37
N THR A 120 -12.73 -11.37 11.16
CA THR A 120 -12.97 -9.93 11.26
C THR A 120 -11.70 -9.10 11.05
N PRO A 121 -10.94 -9.31 9.95
CA PRO A 121 -9.60 -8.77 9.83
C PRO A 121 -9.54 -7.24 9.89
N PHE A 122 -10.52 -6.55 9.37
CA PHE A 122 -10.57 -5.09 9.39
C PHE A 122 -10.90 -4.54 10.78
N HIS A 123 -11.78 -5.22 11.52
CA HIS A 123 -12.08 -4.85 12.91
C HIS A 123 -10.85 -5.02 13.80
N ASP A 124 -10.09 -6.10 13.59
CA ASP A 124 -8.86 -6.37 14.34
C ASP A 124 -7.84 -5.25 14.19
N VAL A 125 -7.66 -4.76 12.96
CA VAL A 125 -6.75 -3.63 12.68
C VAL A 125 -7.23 -2.36 13.36
N VAL A 126 -8.51 -2.03 13.27
CA VAL A 126 -9.08 -0.83 13.90
C VAL A 126 -8.99 -0.92 15.42
N GLU A 127 -9.34 -2.08 15.99
CA GLU A 127 -9.33 -2.32 17.44
C GLU A 127 -7.92 -2.15 18.02
N LEU A 128 -6.94 -2.86 17.44
CA LEU A 128 -5.54 -2.78 17.87
C LEU A 128 -4.96 -1.37 17.70
N SER A 129 -5.17 -0.72 16.56
CA SER A 129 -4.66 0.63 16.32
C SER A 129 -5.26 1.64 17.31
N THR A 130 -6.57 1.54 17.57
CA THR A 130 -7.28 2.42 18.52
C THR A 130 -6.78 2.20 19.95
N ALA A 131 -6.63 0.94 20.37
CA ALA A 131 -6.14 0.59 21.70
C ALA A 131 -4.69 1.08 21.92
N ILE A 132 -3.81 0.89 20.94
CA ILE A 132 -2.44 1.38 20.99
C ILE A 132 -2.42 2.92 21.11
N ALA A 133 -3.25 3.61 20.35
CA ALA A 133 -3.33 5.07 20.40
C ALA A 133 -3.82 5.55 21.78
N ARG A 134 -4.85 4.93 22.34
CA ARG A 134 -5.35 5.23 23.69
C ARG A 134 -4.28 4.96 24.76
N ALA A 135 -3.53 3.86 24.66
CA ALA A 135 -2.42 3.55 25.55
C ALA A 135 -1.28 4.57 25.45
N LYS A 136 -1.18 5.33 24.36
CA LYS A 136 -0.29 6.48 24.19
C LYS A 136 -0.88 7.78 24.73
N GLY A 137 -2.05 7.76 25.34
CA GLY A 137 -2.70 8.94 25.93
C GLY A 137 -3.51 9.78 24.96
N LEU A 138 -3.82 9.25 23.75
CA LEU A 138 -4.65 9.99 22.80
C LEU A 138 -6.12 9.97 23.21
N ASP A 139 -6.82 11.06 22.91
CA ASP A 139 -8.27 11.15 23.05
C ASP A 139 -9.01 10.24 22.05
N ALA A 140 -10.32 10.13 22.23
CA ALA A 140 -11.15 9.25 21.41
C ALA A 140 -11.10 9.62 19.91
N ALA A 141 -11.08 10.92 19.59
CA ALA A 141 -11.05 11.37 18.20
C ALA A 141 -9.72 11.04 17.53
N SER A 142 -8.60 11.29 18.21
CA SER A 142 -7.26 10.94 17.73
C SER A 142 -7.06 9.43 17.63
N ALA A 143 -7.63 8.65 18.56
CA ALA A 143 -7.60 7.20 18.52
C ALA A 143 -8.42 6.63 17.33
N GLU A 144 -9.55 7.28 16.99
CA GLU A 144 -10.30 6.95 15.77
C GLU A 144 -9.48 7.18 14.51
N ILE A 145 -8.71 8.28 14.45
CA ILE A 145 -7.78 8.54 13.35
C ILE A 145 -6.71 7.43 13.27
N ALA A 146 -6.18 6.97 14.41
CA ALA A 146 -5.24 5.85 14.43
C ALA A 146 -5.84 4.56 13.85
N GLY A 147 -7.10 4.24 14.16
CA GLY A 147 -7.83 3.10 13.57
C GLY A 147 -7.92 3.20 12.04
N ARG A 148 -8.24 4.37 11.53
CA ARG A 148 -8.30 4.67 10.09
C ARG A 148 -6.94 4.53 9.43
N ILE A 149 -5.88 5.06 10.05
CA ILE A 149 -4.50 4.95 9.57
C ILE A 149 -4.07 3.49 9.54
N GLY A 150 -4.35 2.71 10.58
CA GLY A 150 -4.04 1.28 10.61
C GLY A 150 -4.64 0.52 9.42
N LEU A 151 -5.91 0.80 9.09
CA LEU A 151 -6.52 0.24 7.88
C LEU A 151 -5.83 0.71 6.60
N GLY A 152 -5.46 1.98 6.51
CA GLY A 152 -4.71 2.52 5.38
C GLY A 152 -3.42 1.74 5.14
N ILE A 153 -2.62 1.50 6.18
CA ILE A 153 -1.40 0.71 6.12
C ILE A 153 -1.70 -0.73 5.67
N PHE A 154 -2.70 -1.37 6.26
CA PHE A 154 -3.09 -2.72 5.88
C PHE A 154 -3.46 -2.83 4.40
N PHE A 155 -4.19 -1.84 3.86
CA PHE A 155 -4.49 -1.78 2.43
C PHE A 155 -3.28 -1.42 1.58
N ALA A 156 -2.40 -0.55 2.04
CA ALA A 156 -1.16 -0.21 1.33
C ALA A 156 -0.29 -1.44 1.14
N GLU A 157 -0.04 -2.18 2.21
CA GLU A 157 0.87 -3.33 2.23
C GLU A 157 0.30 -4.56 1.51
N THR A 158 -0.97 -4.86 1.70
CA THR A 158 -1.54 -6.15 1.29
C THR A 158 -2.83 -6.05 0.49
N SER A 159 -3.28 -4.83 0.14
CA SER A 159 -4.59 -4.58 -0.48
C SER A 159 -5.78 -5.09 0.36
N GLY A 160 -5.59 -5.19 1.68
CA GLY A 160 -6.57 -5.69 2.63
C GLY A 160 -6.62 -7.22 2.76
N ASN A 161 -5.61 -7.93 2.24
CA ASN A 161 -5.48 -9.38 2.38
C ASN A 161 -4.63 -9.73 3.59
N GLN A 162 -5.05 -10.76 4.34
CA GLN A 162 -4.31 -11.22 5.52
C GLN A 162 -3.27 -12.28 5.16
N ASN A 163 -2.18 -12.29 5.94
CA ASN A 163 -1.18 -13.36 5.98
C ASN A 163 -0.52 -13.71 4.64
N ILE A 164 -0.42 -12.75 3.75
CA ILE A 164 0.25 -12.95 2.46
C ILE A 164 1.77 -12.79 2.57
N GLY A 165 2.49 -13.48 1.70
CA GLY A 165 3.93 -13.30 1.52
C GLY A 165 4.26 -12.07 0.69
N ASN A 166 5.50 -11.61 0.75
CA ASN A 166 6.00 -10.55 -0.11
C ASN A 166 6.28 -11.09 -1.52
N ALA A 167 5.82 -10.38 -2.53
CA ALA A 167 6.01 -10.79 -3.92
C ALA A 167 7.48 -10.80 -4.38
N ARG A 168 8.35 -10.04 -3.74
CA ARG A 168 9.78 -9.91 -4.12
C ARG A 168 10.70 -10.81 -3.29
N SER A 169 10.30 -11.21 -2.10
CA SER A 169 11.13 -12.03 -1.23
C SER A 169 10.29 -12.75 -0.17
N ASN A 170 10.80 -13.83 0.39
CA ASN A 170 10.21 -14.51 1.54
C ASN A 170 10.55 -13.84 2.89
N LYS A 171 11.23 -12.68 2.87
CA LYS A 171 11.68 -11.99 4.08
C LYS A 171 10.51 -11.35 4.83
N TYR A 172 9.60 -10.71 4.10
CA TYR A 172 8.46 -9.99 4.65
C TYR A 172 7.19 -10.80 4.48
N LYS A 173 6.37 -10.87 5.52
CA LYS A 173 5.14 -11.67 5.54
C LYS A 173 4.06 -11.00 6.38
N GLY A 174 2.85 -11.53 6.24
CA GLY A 174 1.69 -11.16 7.05
C GLY A 174 1.06 -9.85 6.68
N SER A 175 0.08 -9.47 7.43
CA SER A 175 -0.82 -8.33 7.17
C SER A 175 -0.12 -6.98 7.09
N PHE A 176 1.05 -6.85 7.69
CA PHE A 176 1.84 -5.62 7.72
C PHE A 176 3.24 -5.78 7.09
N GLN A 177 3.44 -6.87 6.34
CA GLN A 177 4.68 -7.13 5.59
C GLN A 177 5.95 -6.94 6.43
N THR A 178 5.96 -7.53 7.64
CA THR A 178 7.08 -7.41 8.59
C THR A 178 8.14 -8.49 8.35
N GLY A 179 9.40 -8.13 8.55
CA GLY A 179 10.52 -9.07 8.64
C GLY A 179 10.60 -9.71 10.03
N VAL A 180 11.38 -10.78 10.19
CA VAL A 180 11.51 -11.53 11.46
C VAL A 180 12.00 -10.64 12.61
N SER A 181 13.04 -9.84 12.38
CA SER A 181 13.58 -8.93 13.39
C SER A 181 12.62 -7.79 13.78
N GLU A 182 11.84 -7.33 12.80
CA GLU A 182 10.81 -6.30 12.98
C GLU A 182 9.65 -6.85 13.79
N ASP A 183 9.21 -8.06 13.51
CA ASP A 183 8.19 -8.78 14.25
C ASP A 183 8.59 -8.97 15.73
N HIS A 184 9.79 -9.50 15.98
CA HIS A 184 10.32 -9.64 17.35
C HIS A 184 10.43 -8.32 18.10
N ASN A 185 10.76 -7.23 17.41
CA ASN A 185 10.80 -5.90 18.02
C ASN A 185 9.38 -5.40 18.37
N GLY A 186 8.42 -5.67 17.50
CA GLY A 186 7.00 -5.42 17.76
C GLY A 186 6.49 -6.15 18.99
N GLN A 187 6.79 -7.45 19.11
CA GLN A 187 6.44 -8.26 20.30
C GLN A 187 6.98 -7.67 21.59
N LYS A 188 8.25 -7.26 21.62
CA LYS A 188 8.85 -6.62 22.80
C LYS A 188 8.14 -5.32 23.17
N LYS A 189 7.85 -4.48 22.19
CA LYS A 189 7.15 -3.21 22.41
C LYS A 189 5.71 -3.45 22.90
N TRP A 190 5.03 -4.46 22.35
CA TRP A 190 3.71 -4.86 22.79
C TRP A 190 3.70 -5.34 24.24
N ALA A 191 4.62 -6.22 24.62
CA ALA A 191 4.74 -6.70 25.99
C ALA A 191 4.88 -5.55 27.02
N ALA A 192 5.61 -4.50 26.66
CA ALA A 192 5.74 -3.30 27.50
C ALA A 192 4.42 -2.48 27.59
N MET A 193 3.58 -2.52 26.54
CA MET A 193 2.33 -1.75 26.47
C MET A 193 1.12 -2.48 27.07
N ARG A 194 1.16 -3.81 27.13
CA ARG A 194 0.02 -4.65 27.61
C ARG A 194 -0.56 -4.20 28.95
N LYS A 195 0.30 -3.82 29.91
CA LYS A 195 -0.15 -3.40 31.24
C LYS A 195 -1.06 -2.18 31.14
N THR A 196 -0.66 -1.17 30.38
CA THR A 196 -1.47 0.03 30.16
C THR A 196 -2.80 -0.29 29.49
N ILE A 197 -2.79 -1.17 28.47
CA ILE A 197 -4.03 -1.57 27.79
C ILE A 197 -4.95 -2.32 28.75
N MET A 198 -4.42 -3.22 29.58
CA MET A 198 -5.19 -3.98 30.56
C MET A 198 -6.00 -3.09 31.52
N GLU A 199 -5.50 -1.89 31.82
CA GLU A 199 -6.17 -0.95 32.74
C GLU A 199 -7.47 -0.37 32.16
N PHE A 200 -7.62 -0.28 30.84
CA PHE A 200 -8.82 0.28 30.22
C PHE A 200 -9.54 -0.68 29.26
N ASP A 201 -8.87 -1.73 28.78
CA ASP A 201 -9.46 -2.72 27.87
C ASP A 201 -8.96 -4.15 28.18
N PRO A 202 -9.42 -4.73 29.29
CA PRO A 202 -9.05 -6.10 29.65
C PRO A 202 -9.61 -7.14 28.67
N ALA A 203 -10.68 -6.83 27.94
CA ALA A 203 -11.26 -7.73 26.95
C ALA A 203 -10.32 -7.91 25.73
N LEU A 204 -9.68 -6.82 25.30
CA LEU A 204 -8.69 -6.87 24.23
C LEU A 204 -7.48 -7.73 24.64
N ILE A 205 -7.03 -7.61 25.87
CA ILE A 205 -5.93 -8.44 26.39
C ILE A 205 -6.32 -9.92 26.47
N ALA A 206 -7.53 -10.23 26.91
CA ALA A 206 -8.03 -11.60 26.92
C ALA A 206 -8.14 -12.18 25.49
N ARG A 207 -8.48 -11.35 24.51
CA ARG A 207 -8.45 -11.72 23.10
C ARG A 207 -7.02 -11.95 22.60
N ASP A 208 -6.10 -11.05 22.94
CA ASP A 208 -4.68 -11.19 22.61
C ASP A 208 -4.08 -12.49 23.12
N ASP A 209 -4.41 -12.88 24.38
CA ASP A 209 -3.98 -14.16 24.95
C ASP A 209 -4.49 -15.38 24.17
N LYS A 210 -5.72 -15.33 23.65
CA LYS A 210 -6.27 -16.38 22.79
C LYS A 210 -5.54 -16.46 21.46
N GLU A 211 -5.25 -15.34 20.85
CA GLU A 211 -4.54 -15.29 19.56
C GLU A 211 -3.08 -15.69 19.71
N GLU A 212 -2.41 -15.33 20.81
CA GLU A 212 -1.08 -15.83 21.17
C GLU A 212 -1.07 -17.35 21.32
N ALA A 213 -2.03 -17.88 22.08
CA ALA A 213 -2.16 -19.33 22.25
C ALA A 213 -2.45 -20.06 20.93
N ARG A 214 -3.24 -19.42 20.04
CA ARG A 214 -3.54 -19.92 18.71
C ARG A 214 -2.32 -19.90 17.79
N ALA A 215 -1.51 -18.84 17.83
CA ALA A 215 -0.27 -18.72 17.09
C ALA A 215 0.75 -19.79 17.56
N GLY A 216 0.78 -20.03 18.86
CA GLY A 216 1.61 -21.06 19.47
C GLY A 216 3.10 -20.81 19.24
N LYS A 217 3.80 -21.83 18.68
CA LYS A 217 5.22 -21.74 18.31
C LYS A 217 5.43 -21.36 16.84
N SER A 218 4.36 -21.09 16.10
CA SER A 218 4.43 -20.71 14.69
C SER A 218 5.02 -19.29 14.57
N ASP A 219 5.46 -18.95 13.38
CA ASP A 219 5.84 -17.58 13.04
C ASP A 219 4.60 -16.67 13.20
N HIS A 220 4.68 -15.70 14.12
CA HIS A 220 3.56 -14.79 14.46
C HIS A 220 3.01 -14.05 13.24
N ARG A 221 3.83 -13.86 12.23
CA ARG A 221 3.42 -13.21 10.98
C ARG A 221 2.38 -14.02 10.18
N PHE A 222 2.20 -15.32 10.49
CA PHE A 222 1.14 -16.16 9.92
C PHE A 222 -0.19 -16.13 10.70
N ASN A 223 -0.24 -15.53 11.88
CA ASN A 223 -1.48 -15.22 12.56
C ASN A 223 -1.84 -13.75 12.31
N HIS A 224 -3.06 -13.48 11.81
CA HIS A 224 -3.45 -12.12 11.43
C HIS A 224 -3.36 -11.13 12.58
N TRP A 225 -3.90 -11.51 13.76
CA TRP A 225 -3.90 -10.65 14.94
C TRP A 225 -2.49 -10.25 15.38
N THR A 226 -1.61 -11.24 15.58
CA THR A 226 -0.24 -10.98 16.02
C THR A 226 0.56 -10.24 14.96
N ALA A 227 0.37 -10.53 13.67
CA ALA A 227 1.02 -9.82 12.57
C ALA A 227 0.63 -8.33 12.52
N VAL A 228 -0.66 -8.01 12.73
CA VAL A 228 -1.14 -6.61 12.81
C VAL A 228 -0.58 -5.93 14.05
N ARG A 229 -0.70 -6.57 15.20
CA ARG A 229 -0.23 -6.05 16.48
C ARG A 229 1.26 -5.70 16.44
N ASP A 230 2.07 -6.67 16.05
CA ASP A 230 3.53 -6.55 16.07
C ASP A 230 4.04 -5.59 14.97
N GLY A 231 3.39 -5.60 13.80
CA GLY A 231 3.65 -4.64 12.74
C GLY A 231 3.35 -3.20 13.15
N LEU A 232 2.18 -2.94 13.72
CA LEU A 232 1.81 -1.62 14.27
C LEU A 232 2.79 -1.17 15.35
N MET A 233 3.12 -2.04 16.29
CA MET A 233 4.04 -1.72 17.38
C MET A 233 5.46 -1.44 16.90
N ASN A 234 5.94 -2.15 15.87
CA ASN A 234 7.27 -1.93 15.34
C ASN A 234 7.40 -0.57 14.65
N ALA A 235 6.55 -0.30 13.67
CA ALA A 235 6.72 0.82 12.75
C ALA A 235 5.98 2.11 13.16
N HIS A 236 4.74 1.99 13.64
CA HIS A 236 3.80 3.11 13.69
C HIS A 236 3.47 3.62 15.08
N ALA A 237 3.47 2.75 16.09
CA ALA A 237 3.02 3.12 17.44
C ALA A 237 3.79 4.31 18.04
N SER A 238 5.07 4.48 17.72
CA SER A 238 5.86 5.62 18.20
C SER A 238 5.38 6.97 17.66
N LEU A 239 4.66 6.96 16.54
CA LEU A 239 4.18 8.16 15.85
C LEU A 239 2.72 8.48 16.18
N PHE A 240 2.00 7.55 16.79
CA PHE A 240 0.60 7.79 17.14
C PHE A 240 0.44 9.00 18.05
N ALA A 241 1.37 9.25 18.97
CA ALA A 241 1.34 10.45 19.80
C ALA A 241 1.33 11.78 18.99
N GLN A 242 1.74 11.75 17.73
CA GLN A 242 1.79 12.92 16.84
C GLN A 242 0.55 13.04 15.94
N ILE A 243 -0.40 12.12 16.02
CA ILE A 243 -1.62 12.14 15.21
C ILE A 243 -2.34 13.51 15.27
N PRO A 244 -2.51 14.16 16.43
CA PRO A 244 -3.17 15.47 16.47
C PRO A 244 -2.47 16.52 15.61
N ALA A 245 -1.14 16.58 15.68
CA ALA A 245 -0.35 17.52 14.86
C ALA A 245 -0.39 17.18 13.37
N ILE A 246 -0.35 15.86 13.04
CA ILE A 246 -0.47 15.39 11.67
C ILE A 246 -1.84 15.71 11.09
N ALA A 247 -2.92 15.47 11.84
CA ALA A 247 -4.28 15.75 11.39
C ALA A 247 -4.54 17.25 11.18
N GLN A 248 -3.92 18.11 11.98
CA GLN A 248 -3.96 19.55 11.80
C GLN A 248 -3.21 19.99 10.55
N THR A 249 -2.06 19.38 10.25
CA THR A 249 -1.20 19.71 9.11
C THR A 249 -1.73 19.13 7.80
N LEU A 250 -2.29 17.92 7.87
CA LEU A 250 -2.85 17.16 6.75
C LEU A 250 -4.32 16.85 7.05
N PRO A 251 -5.26 17.75 6.70
CA PRO A 251 -6.69 17.55 6.96
C PRO A 251 -7.30 16.41 6.13
N ASP A 252 -6.74 16.11 4.95
CA ASP A 252 -7.18 15.01 4.10
C ASP A 252 -6.80 13.66 4.72
N PRO A 253 -7.77 12.77 4.98
CA PRO A 253 -7.51 11.43 5.49
C PRO A 253 -6.58 10.58 4.62
N ILE A 254 -6.62 10.73 3.31
CA ILE A 254 -5.74 10.01 2.38
C ILE A 254 -4.30 10.47 2.55
N ASP A 255 -4.08 11.77 2.68
CA ASP A 255 -2.75 12.33 2.93
C ASP A 255 -2.17 11.88 4.29
N GLN A 256 -3.03 11.73 5.31
CA GLN A 256 -2.61 11.14 6.60
C GLN A 256 -2.12 9.70 6.42
N MET A 257 -2.84 8.87 5.66
CA MET A 257 -2.43 7.50 5.38
C MET A 257 -1.13 7.46 4.56
N LYS A 258 -1.00 8.31 3.53
CA LYS A 258 0.25 8.45 2.76
C LYS A 258 1.43 8.83 3.64
N PHE A 259 1.22 9.75 4.58
CA PHE A 259 2.25 10.15 5.53
C PHE A 259 2.77 8.95 6.35
N PHE A 260 1.87 8.13 6.88
CA PHE A 260 2.25 6.95 7.66
C PHE A 260 2.92 5.87 6.81
N GLU A 261 2.55 5.74 5.55
CA GLU A 261 3.24 4.88 4.59
C GLU A 261 4.66 5.40 4.31
N LEU A 262 4.84 6.71 4.11
CA LEU A 262 6.13 7.32 3.89
C LEU A 262 7.09 7.16 5.07
N ILE A 263 6.59 7.06 6.29
CA ILE A 263 7.41 6.76 7.47
C ILE A 263 8.12 5.41 7.34
N GLN A 264 7.50 4.41 6.72
CA GLN A 264 8.17 3.13 6.45
C GLN A 264 9.20 3.25 5.33
N ILE A 265 8.86 4.03 4.31
CA ILE A 265 9.61 4.10 3.07
C ILE A 265 10.82 5.03 3.18
N ILE A 266 10.61 6.25 3.68
CA ILE A 266 11.63 7.31 3.87
C ILE A 266 11.55 7.93 5.27
N PRO A 267 11.87 7.18 6.33
CA PRO A 267 11.58 7.59 7.71
C PRO A 267 12.24 8.92 8.13
N ALA A 268 13.50 9.13 7.77
CA ALA A 268 14.23 10.33 8.20
C ALA A 268 13.67 11.62 7.57
N PRO A 269 13.50 11.73 6.24
CA PRO A 269 12.88 12.91 5.64
C PRO A 269 11.47 13.17 6.15
N THR A 270 10.66 12.12 6.34
CA THR A 270 9.27 12.26 6.81
C THR A 270 9.20 12.84 8.22
N LYS A 271 10.06 12.37 9.13
CA LYS A 271 10.17 12.92 10.49
C LYS A 271 10.68 14.37 10.48
N SER A 272 11.67 14.67 9.63
CA SER A 272 12.20 16.02 9.49
C SER A 272 11.16 16.99 8.95
N ALA A 273 10.36 16.58 7.97
CA ALA A 273 9.25 17.35 7.44
C ALA A 273 8.24 17.70 8.53
N LEU A 274 7.86 16.72 9.36
CA LEU A 274 6.93 16.94 10.47
C LEU A 274 7.50 17.93 11.50
N GLY A 275 8.79 17.86 11.81
CA GLY A 275 9.45 18.76 12.77
C GLY A 275 9.78 20.16 12.22
N SER A 276 9.64 20.39 10.91
CA SER A 276 10.08 21.64 10.25
C SER A 276 9.15 22.83 10.48
N GLY A 277 7.90 22.60 10.92
CA GLY A 277 6.86 23.65 10.98
C GLY A 277 6.31 24.06 9.60
N ASN A 278 6.91 23.60 8.52
CA ASN A 278 6.45 23.81 7.13
C ASN A 278 6.43 22.46 6.40
N PHE A 279 5.54 21.60 6.82
CA PHE A 279 5.46 20.22 6.35
C PHE A 279 5.36 20.11 4.82
N ALA A 280 4.39 20.78 4.23
CA ALA A 280 4.13 20.71 2.78
C ALA A 280 5.29 21.27 1.94
N GLY A 281 5.92 22.35 2.41
CA GLY A 281 7.04 23.01 1.73
C GLY A 281 8.43 22.46 2.12
N TYR A 282 8.51 21.46 3.04
CA TYR A 282 9.78 20.84 3.39
C TYR A 282 10.43 20.21 2.15
N VAL A 283 11.67 20.59 1.86
CA VAL A 283 12.39 20.14 0.66
C VAL A 283 13.26 18.94 0.98
N ILE A 284 13.01 17.84 0.28
CA ILE A 284 13.86 16.66 0.25
C ILE A 284 14.90 16.86 -0.86
N SER A 285 16.19 16.85 -0.50
CA SER A 285 17.30 17.05 -1.44
C SER A 285 18.44 16.02 -1.25
N ASP A 286 18.29 15.07 -0.33
CA ASP A 286 19.27 13.99 -0.17
C ASP A 286 19.31 13.15 -1.47
N PRO A 287 20.50 13.00 -2.12
CA PRO A 287 20.61 12.31 -3.40
C PRO A 287 20.17 10.84 -3.34
N THR A 288 20.40 10.16 -2.22
CA THR A 288 20.01 8.75 -2.03
C THR A 288 18.49 8.63 -1.95
N VAL A 289 17.85 9.49 -1.15
CA VAL A 289 16.39 9.53 -1.02
C VAL A 289 15.75 9.92 -2.36
N MET A 290 16.25 10.94 -3.02
CA MET A 290 15.75 11.35 -4.34
C MET A 290 15.95 10.27 -5.40
N GLY A 291 17.09 9.57 -5.36
CA GLY A 291 17.34 8.40 -6.22
C GLY A 291 16.31 7.28 -5.96
N TYR A 292 16.02 7.00 -4.70
CA TYR A 292 15.00 6.02 -4.33
C TYR A 292 13.60 6.44 -4.81
N LEU A 293 13.18 7.67 -4.54
CA LEU A 293 11.87 8.18 -4.95
C LEU A 293 11.68 8.11 -6.48
N ARG A 294 12.71 8.50 -7.24
CA ARG A 294 12.67 8.47 -8.72
C ARG A 294 12.58 7.06 -9.31
N ASN A 295 13.23 6.09 -8.67
CA ASN A 295 13.33 4.72 -9.17
C ASN A 295 12.26 3.79 -8.61
N ASN A 296 11.48 4.23 -7.62
CA ASN A 296 10.42 3.43 -7.06
C ASN A 296 9.11 3.67 -7.82
N SER A 297 8.52 2.60 -8.34
CA SER A 297 7.27 2.65 -9.12
C SER A 297 6.04 3.13 -8.33
N ILE A 298 6.15 3.26 -7.02
CA ILE A 298 5.10 3.83 -6.16
C ILE A 298 4.94 5.33 -6.41
N PHE A 299 6.05 6.02 -6.74
CA PHE A 299 6.07 7.45 -6.97
C PHE A 299 6.05 7.74 -8.46
N THR A 300 5.02 8.43 -8.90
CA THR A 300 4.89 8.87 -10.30
C THR A 300 5.55 10.23 -10.50
N PHE A 301 6.81 10.35 -10.11
CA PHE A 301 7.62 11.46 -10.62
C PHE A 301 7.92 11.21 -12.08
N GLY A 302 7.60 12.14 -12.93
CA GLY A 302 7.81 12.00 -14.35
C GLY A 302 9.29 11.95 -14.76
N HIS A 303 9.58 11.58 -16.02
CA HIS A 303 10.95 11.43 -16.58
C HIS A 303 11.72 12.75 -16.63
N ALA A 304 11.03 13.85 -16.90
CA ALA A 304 11.60 15.17 -16.72
C ALA A 304 12.17 15.33 -15.30
N ASP A 305 11.59 14.61 -14.35
CA ASP A 305 11.98 14.56 -12.95
C ASP A 305 13.10 13.54 -12.65
N ARG A 306 13.55 12.71 -13.61
CA ARG A 306 14.72 11.84 -13.39
C ARG A 306 16.01 12.65 -13.18
N ALA A 307 16.08 13.87 -13.72
CA ALA A 307 17.13 14.82 -13.41
C ALA A 307 16.86 15.66 -12.16
N ARG A 308 15.68 15.52 -11.56
CA ARG A 308 15.26 16.30 -10.39
C ARG A 308 16.10 15.93 -9.18
N THR A 309 16.71 16.92 -8.56
CA THR A 309 17.60 16.76 -7.40
C THR A 309 16.88 17.02 -6.07
N SER A 310 15.64 17.57 -6.11
CA SER A 310 14.86 17.88 -4.92
C SER A 310 13.36 17.79 -5.20
N ALA A 311 12.56 17.53 -4.17
CA ALA A 311 11.12 17.60 -4.19
C ALA A 311 10.58 18.16 -2.86
N THR A 312 9.50 18.91 -2.90
CA THR A 312 8.77 19.25 -1.67
C THR A 312 8.04 18.02 -1.13
N PHE A 313 7.77 17.99 0.16
CA PHE A 313 7.04 16.87 0.75
C PHE A 313 5.61 16.75 0.17
N ARG A 314 4.98 17.87 -0.20
CA ARG A 314 3.70 17.89 -0.90
C ARG A 314 3.78 17.16 -2.24
N GLU A 315 4.81 17.44 -3.03
CA GLU A 315 5.02 16.76 -4.32
C GLU A 315 5.24 15.24 -4.15
N VAL A 316 5.89 14.83 -3.05
CA VAL A 316 6.05 13.38 -2.74
C VAL A 316 4.70 12.76 -2.41
N LEU A 317 3.87 13.40 -1.59
CA LEU A 317 2.50 12.91 -1.31
C LEU A 317 1.66 12.83 -2.59
N ASP A 318 1.75 13.83 -3.45
CA ASP A 318 1.01 13.86 -4.72
C ASP A 318 1.48 12.75 -5.67
N ALA A 319 2.79 12.47 -5.68
CA ALA A 319 3.36 11.38 -6.48
C ALA A 319 2.89 9.99 -6.05
N MET A 320 2.34 9.84 -4.84
CA MET A 320 1.77 8.57 -4.34
C MET A 320 0.31 8.33 -4.77
N TRP A 321 -0.16 8.96 -5.81
CA TRP A 321 -1.56 8.85 -6.24
C TRP A 321 -2.00 7.41 -6.59
N LEU A 322 -1.09 6.50 -6.91
CA LEU A 322 -1.36 5.07 -7.12
C LEU A 322 -1.91 4.37 -5.87
N PHE A 323 -1.67 4.93 -4.68
CA PHE A 323 -2.23 4.42 -3.44
C PHE A 323 -3.65 4.95 -3.15
N ASN A 324 -4.14 5.96 -3.88
CA ASN A 324 -5.43 6.57 -3.59
C ASN A 324 -6.56 5.53 -3.55
N ASP A 325 -6.65 4.62 -4.55
CA ASP A 325 -7.68 3.57 -4.55
C ASP A 325 -7.62 2.68 -3.30
N LYS A 326 -6.41 2.31 -2.87
CA LYS A 326 -6.23 1.50 -1.65
C LYS A 326 -6.71 2.25 -0.41
N PHE A 327 -6.38 3.53 -0.30
CA PHE A 327 -6.78 4.36 0.83
C PHE A 327 -8.27 4.72 0.81
N GLU A 328 -8.87 4.93 -0.35
CA GLU A 328 -10.32 5.10 -0.51
C GLU A 328 -11.07 3.85 -0.06
N ARG A 329 -10.59 2.66 -0.42
CA ARG A 329 -11.14 1.38 0.05
C ARG A 329 -11.00 1.21 1.56
N ALA A 330 -9.88 1.63 2.14
CA ALA A 330 -9.66 1.62 3.59
C ALA A 330 -10.64 2.56 4.28
N LEU A 331 -10.86 3.77 3.74
CA LEU A 331 -11.84 4.74 4.28
C LEU A 331 -13.27 4.19 4.23
N ALA A 332 -13.67 3.61 3.10
CA ALA A 332 -14.99 3.01 2.95
C ALA A 332 -15.20 1.87 3.97
N LYS A 333 -14.20 1.01 4.16
CA LYS A 333 -14.26 -0.08 5.15
C LYS A 333 -14.31 0.47 6.57
N PHE A 334 -13.53 1.51 6.88
CA PHE A 334 -13.57 2.17 8.19
C PHE A 334 -14.94 2.77 8.48
N GLY A 335 -15.55 3.44 7.49
CA GLY A 335 -16.91 3.97 7.60
C GLY A 335 -17.93 2.89 7.95
N ALA A 336 -17.90 1.76 7.25
CA ALA A 336 -18.78 0.61 7.50
C ALA A 336 -18.63 0.08 8.93
N ILE A 337 -17.40 -0.11 9.43
CA ILE A 337 -17.14 -0.55 10.81
C ILE A 337 -17.69 0.45 11.84
N LYS A 338 -17.58 1.75 11.55
CA LYS A 338 -18.08 2.80 12.45
C LYS A 338 -19.62 2.79 12.52
N ASP A 339 -20.27 2.53 11.41
CA ASP A 339 -21.74 2.47 11.37
C ASP A 339 -22.29 1.21 12.05
N GLU A 340 -21.62 0.07 11.92
CA GLU A 340 -21.94 -1.16 12.67
C GLU A 340 -21.89 -0.97 14.20
N ARG A 341 -21.04 -0.08 14.70
CA ARG A 341 -20.91 0.21 16.15
C ARG A 341 -21.98 1.15 16.71
N LYS A 342 -22.74 1.82 15.84
CA LYS A 342 -23.81 2.75 16.24
C LYS A 342 -25.19 2.11 16.30
N GLY A 343 -25.39 0.98 15.62
CA GLY A 343 -26.63 0.19 15.60
C GLY A 343 -26.63 -0.87 16.66
#